data_fcdaf7dd630ac5d54628865c7bf6084d
#
_entry.id   fcdaf7dd630ac5d54628865c7bf6084d
#
_cell.length_a   1.000
_cell.length_b   1.000
_cell.length_c   1.000
_cell.angle_alpha   90.00
_cell.angle_beta   90.00
_cell.angle_gamma   90.00
#
_symmetry.space_group_name_H-M   'P 1'
#
loop_
_entity.id
_entity.type
_entity.pdbx_description
1 polymer ?
#
loop_
_entity_poly.entity_id
_entity_poly.type
_entity_poly.pdbx_seq_one_letter_code
_entity_poly.pdbx_strand_id
1 'polypeptide(L)'
;PSGAPVFDWVIPSEWEIRNAYIQNESKERLIDFRNSNVHVMSYSQPVREKMKLDKLKLHLHYREDFPDAIPYRTSYYKKSWGFCLSFNQFKKIQKDGGPFEVFIDSSFKQDGSMTIGEFLIQGKNKKEILISTYFCHPSLANDNLSGFLLTAFLAKELSARKNLNYSYRIIFVPETIGAIGYCAMNEKAMRSIDTGLVVTCVGGPGKYGYKQSFDKNHYVNDLIQDVFREEGIKYITYPFDIHGSDERQYSSQGFRINVATICRDKYYEYPFYHTSLDNLDFVKAEHINKSLDLYLKLVDKLDTYQGTYEPSLNFSEENFGSSLSPIYKNIFPNCEVMLSKHGLYPDTGGGMLPGQNTEEELNIILSLLFYCDGKRTIASISKELAIPLNAVKAIGSKLEKKGILERTESV
;
A
#
# COMPACT_ATOMS: atom_id res chain seq x y z
N PRO A 1 15.86 12.61 -3.04
CA PRO A 1 16.74 12.77 -1.87
C PRO A 1 15.95 12.65 -0.57
N SER A 2 16.59 12.14 0.51
CA SER A 2 16.06 12.16 1.86
C SER A 2 15.70 13.58 2.29
N GLY A 3 14.60 13.76 3.04
CA GLY A 3 14.14 15.06 3.49
C GLY A 3 13.41 15.90 2.44
N ALA A 4 13.30 15.46 1.19
CA ALA A 4 12.57 16.20 0.17
C ALA A 4 11.06 16.22 0.47
N PRO A 5 10.40 17.39 0.41
CA PRO A 5 8.95 17.46 0.55
C PRO A 5 8.27 16.92 -0.71
N VAL A 6 7.23 16.10 -0.50
CA VAL A 6 6.42 15.51 -1.55
C VAL A 6 4.94 15.57 -1.13
N PHE A 7 4.25 16.61 -1.61
CA PHE A 7 2.91 16.98 -1.16
C PHE A 7 2.85 17.20 0.37
N ASP A 8 1.99 16.48 1.09
CA ASP A 8 1.95 16.56 2.56
C ASP A 8 3.05 15.73 3.27
N TRP A 9 3.75 14.88 2.53
CA TRP A 9 4.78 13.97 3.04
C TRP A 9 6.20 14.52 2.89
N VAL A 10 7.15 13.82 3.50
CA VAL A 10 8.60 14.05 3.35
C VAL A 10 9.25 12.70 3.05
N ILE A 11 10.16 12.66 2.09
CA ILE A 11 10.94 11.44 1.83
C ILE A 11 11.74 11.09 3.08
N PRO A 12 11.61 9.88 3.63
CA PRO A 12 12.32 9.47 4.84
C PRO A 12 13.84 9.41 4.60
N SER A 13 14.63 9.48 5.67
CA SER A 13 16.06 9.25 5.60
C SER A 13 16.35 7.85 5.06
N GLU A 14 17.36 7.70 4.23
CA GLU A 14 17.83 6.38 3.83
C GLU A 14 18.30 5.61 5.06
N TRP A 15 17.73 4.43 5.29
CA TRP A 15 18.03 3.56 6.42
C TRP A 15 18.86 2.37 5.98
N GLU A 16 19.88 2.06 6.74
CA GLU A 16 20.75 0.91 6.54
C GLU A 16 20.84 0.09 7.83
N ILE A 17 20.82 -1.23 7.71
CA ILE A 17 21.09 -2.16 8.81
C ILE A 17 22.21 -3.12 8.42
N ARG A 18 23.19 -3.27 9.30
CA ARG A 18 24.34 -4.16 9.08
C ARG A 18 24.28 -5.43 9.93
N ASN A 19 23.77 -5.31 11.16
CA ASN A 19 23.67 -6.45 12.08
C ASN A 19 22.68 -6.15 13.22
N ALA A 20 22.04 -7.20 13.75
CA ALA A 20 21.24 -7.08 14.97
C ALA A 20 21.10 -8.44 15.66
N TYR A 21 21.03 -8.44 16.98
CA TYR A 21 20.79 -9.65 17.75
C TYR A 21 20.25 -9.37 19.17
N ILE A 22 19.63 -10.39 19.73
CA ILE A 22 19.37 -10.52 21.17
C ILE A 22 20.18 -11.73 21.68
N GLN A 23 21.02 -11.51 22.66
CA GLN A 23 21.95 -12.51 23.18
C GLN A 23 21.81 -12.61 24.70
N ASN A 24 21.84 -13.84 25.25
CA ASN A 24 21.80 -14.09 26.69
C ASN A 24 23.19 -13.96 27.33
N GLU A 25 23.29 -14.15 28.65
CA GLU A 25 24.56 -14.06 29.39
C GLU A 25 25.60 -15.11 28.99
N SER A 26 25.15 -16.30 28.55
CA SER A 26 26.03 -17.36 28.03
C SER A 26 26.53 -17.13 26.60
N LYS A 27 26.23 -15.94 26.03
CA LYS A 27 26.61 -15.56 24.66
C LYS A 27 25.87 -16.32 23.55
N GLU A 28 24.78 -17.00 23.89
CA GLU A 28 23.89 -17.60 22.92
C GLU A 28 23.01 -16.52 22.26
N ARG A 29 22.99 -16.47 20.95
CA ARG A 29 22.11 -15.59 20.19
C ARG A 29 20.72 -16.23 20.07
N LEU A 30 19.77 -15.69 20.79
CA LEU A 30 18.37 -16.15 20.78
C LEU A 30 17.63 -15.61 19.55
N ILE A 31 17.98 -14.40 19.10
CA ILE A 31 17.54 -13.80 17.85
C ILE A 31 18.77 -13.26 17.12
N ASP A 32 18.87 -13.50 15.82
CA ASP A 32 19.97 -13.02 14.97
C ASP A 32 19.42 -12.58 13.61
N PHE A 33 19.66 -11.33 13.24
CA PHE A 33 19.31 -10.74 11.93
C PHE A 33 19.83 -11.55 10.75
N ARG A 34 20.97 -12.20 10.90
CA ARG A 34 21.57 -13.01 9.83
C ARG A 34 20.76 -14.27 9.52
N ASN A 35 19.93 -14.74 10.45
CA ASN A 35 19.03 -15.88 10.21
C ASN A 35 17.75 -15.46 9.46
N SER A 36 17.29 -14.22 9.71
CA SER A 36 16.17 -13.61 9.00
C SER A 36 16.21 -12.09 9.18
N ASN A 37 16.19 -11.35 8.08
CA ASN A 37 16.13 -9.88 8.14
C ASN A 37 14.79 -9.35 8.67
N VAL A 38 13.73 -10.16 8.65
CA VAL A 38 12.43 -9.83 9.25
C VAL A 38 12.52 -9.73 10.77
N HIS A 39 13.59 -10.26 11.40
CA HIS A 39 13.80 -10.15 12.84
C HIS A 39 13.94 -8.73 13.37
N VAL A 40 14.18 -7.74 12.52
CA VAL A 40 14.31 -6.35 12.94
C VAL A 40 13.16 -5.52 12.38
N MET A 41 12.49 -4.79 13.25
CA MET A 41 11.52 -3.78 12.80
C MET A 41 12.22 -2.78 11.90
N SER A 42 11.76 -2.63 10.65
CA SER A 42 12.35 -1.71 9.68
C SER A 42 12.36 -0.28 10.22
N TYR A 43 13.41 0.47 9.92
CA TYR A 43 13.68 1.82 10.46
C TYR A 43 13.98 1.86 11.96
N SER A 44 14.38 0.73 12.58
CA SER A 44 14.86 0.72 13.96
C SER A 44 16.08 1.61 14.14
N GLN A 45 16.06 2.41 15.24
CA GLN A 45 17.22 3.17 15.70
C GLN A 45 18.35 2.21 16.14
N PRO A 46 19.62 2.65 16.08
CA PRO A 46 20.74 1.85 16.61
C PRO A 46 20.61 1.68 18.13
N VAL A 47 20.89 0.47 18.60
CA VAL A 47 20.79 0.11 20.03
C VAL A 47 22.00 -0.73 20.43
N ARG A 48 22.56 -0.47 21.61
CA ARG A 48 23.55 -1.31 22.26
C ARG A 48 23.38 -1.22 23.79
N GLU A 49 22.56 -2.08 24.33
CA GLU A 49 22.21 -2.06 25.75
C GLU A 49 22.13 -3.48 26.33
N LYS A 50 22.40 -3.59 27.66
CA LYS A 50 21.98 -4.73 28.46
C LYS A 50 20.68 -4.38 29.18
N MET A 51 19.67 -5.25 29.10
CA MET A 51 18.39 -5.00 29.72
C MET A 51 17.72 -6.28 30.25
N LYS A 52 16.87 -6.10 31.26
CA LYS A 52 16.02 -7.16 31.80
C LYS A 52 14.85 -7.45 30.85
N LEU A 53 14.25 -8.62 31.02
CA LEU A 53 13.14 -9.09 30.20
C LEU A 53 11.97 -8.10 30.15
N ASP A 54 11.59 -7.49 31.27
CA ASP A 54 10.43 -6.57 31.31
C ASP A 54 10.63 -5.33 30.43
N LYS A 55 11.86 -4.79 30.40
CA LYS A 55 12.21 -3.69 29.48
C LYS A 55 12.24 -4.18 28.03
N LEU A 56 12.82 -5.35 27.79
CA LEU A 56 12.93 -5.91 26.45
C LEU A 56 11.57 -6.20 25.82
N LYS A 57 10.60 -6.72 26.58
CA LYS A 57 9.25 -7.04 26.11
C LYS A 57 8.55 -5.86 25.42
N LEU A 58 8.83 -4.62 25.81
CA LEU A 58 8.24 -3.42 25.20
C LEU A 58 8.69 -3.19 23.75
N HIS A 59 9.73 -3.91 23.31
CA HIS A 59 10.33 -3.82 21.99
C HIS A 59 10.25 -5.12 21.20
N LEU A 60 9.46 -6.10 21.67
CA LEU A 60 9.28 -7.38 21.01
C LEU A 60 7.90 -7.45 20.36
N HIS A 61 7.88 -7.83 19.09
CA HIS A 61 6.67 -7.98 18.28
C HIS A 61 6.52 -9.44 17.86
N TYR A 62 5.42 -10.06 18.28
CA TYR A 62 5.09 -11.46 17.96
C TYR A 62 3.57 -11.63 17.84
N ARG A 63 3.13 -12.79 17.35
CA ARG A 63 1.73 -13.17 17.25
C ARG A 63 1.50 -14.49 17.98
N GLU A 64 0.64 -14.47 19.02
CA GLU A 64 0.29 -15.68 19.79
C GLU A 64 -0.61 -16.61 18.99
N ASP A 65 -1.49 -16.05 18.19
CA ASP A 65 -2.40 -16.76 17.27
C ASP A 65 -1.67 -17.45 16.11
N PHE A 66 -0.41 -17.10 15.87
CA PHE A 66 0.39 -17.65 14.79
C PHE A 66 1.83 -17.91 15.25
N PRO A 67 2.06 -18.94 16.08
CA PRO A 67 3.25 -19.05 16.93
C PRO A 67 4.57 -19.28 16.19
N ASP A 68 4.56 -19.73 14.94
CA ASP A 68 5.76 -19.98 14.13
C ASP A 68 6.13 -18.79 13.24
N ALA A 69 5.21 -17.86 13.03
CA ALA A 69 5.40 -16.71 12.17
C ALA A 69 6.14 -15.57 12.86
N ILE A 70 7.11 -14.97 12.17
CA ILE A 70 7.75 -13.70 12.55
C ILE A 70 6.96 -12.60 11.86
N PRO A 71 6.29 -11.68 12.58
CA PRO A 71 5.53 -10.59 11.95
C PRO A 71 6.48 -9.55 11.35
N TYR A 72 6.11 -8.99 10.19
CA TYR A 72 6.76 -7.80 9.64
C TYR A 72 6.26 -6.53 10.32
N ARG A 73 7.17 -5.63 10.72
CA ARG A 73 6.88 -4.32 11.33
C ARG A 73 7.83 -3.25 10.82
N THR A 74 7.36 -2.00 10.83
CA THR A 74 8.11 -0.83 10.41
C THR A 74 7.75 0.42 11.22
N SER A 75 8.66 1.40 11.30
CA SER A 75 8.46 2.65 12.04
C SER A 75 9.02 3.88 11.31
N TYR A 76 8.74 4.04 10.02
CA TYR A 76 9.37 5.03 9.12
C TYR A 76 9.62 6.43 9.68
N TYR A 77 8.64 7.03 10.36
CA TYR A 77 8.72 8.44 10.81
C TYR A 77 8.82 8.58 12.33
N LYS A 78 8.63 7.49 13.06
CA LYS A 78 8.77 7.48 14.51
C LYS A 78 10.13 6.92 14.92
N LYS A 79 10.90 7.70 15.69
CA LYS A 79 12.14 7.20 16.27
C LYS A 79 11.84 6.10 17.29
N SER A 80 11.98 4.86 16.86
CA SER A 80 11.73 3.67 17.65
C SER A 80 12.69 2.55 17.24
N TRP A 81 12.69 1.45 17.97
CA TRP A 81 13.41 0.22 17.62
C TRP A 81 12.63 -0.99 18.14
N GLY A 82 12.83 -2.13 17.53
CA GLY A 82 12.19 -3.36 17.96
C GLY A 82 12.71 -4.59 17.23
N PHE A 83 12.42 -5.74 17.84
CA PHE A 83 12.64 -7.04 17.22
C PHE A 83 11.31 -7.73 16.94
N CYS A 84 11.23 -8.36 15.79
CA CYS A 84 10.14 -9.24 15.39
C CYS A 84 10.59 -10.68 15.54
N LEU A 85 9.77 -11.52 16.15
CA LEU A 85 10.11 -12.90 16.43
C LEU A 85 8.87 -13.78 16.48
N SER A 86 9.03 -15.08 16.28
CA SER A 86 7.92 -16.01 16.47
C SER A 86 7.55 -16.11 17.94
N PHE A 87 6.30 -16.44 18.25
CA PHE A 87 5.89 -16.65 19.63
C PHE A 87 6.66 -17.79 20.29
N ASN A 88 7.06 -18.81 19.52
CA ASN A 88 7.92 -19.87 20.02
C ASN A 88 9.32 -19.38 20.41
N GLN A 89 9.90 -18.40 19.67
CA GLN A 89 11.15 -17.75 20.06
C GLN A 89 10.94 -16.86 21.30
N PHE A 90 9.83 -16.15 21.40
CA PHE A 90 9.48 -15.37 22.59
C PHE A 90 9.43 -16.25 23.85
N LYS A 91 8.79 -17.43 23.77
CA LYS A 91 8.77 -18.38 24.89
C LYS A 91 10.18 -18.83 25.34
N LYS A 92 11.12 -18.98 24.39
CA LYS A 92 12.52 -19.29 24.72
C LYS A 92 13.18 -18.14 25.48
N ILE A 93 13.01 -16.88 24.99
CA ILE A 93 13.50 -15.68 25.69
C ILE A 93 12.88 -15.57 27.09
N GLN A 94 11.59 -15.82 27.20
CA GLN A 94 10.88 -15.77 28.50
C GLN A 94 11.40 -16.84 29.48
N LYS A 95 11.69 -18.06 29.01
CA LYS A 95 12.25 -19.14 29.82
C LYS A 95 13.69 -18.86 30.26
N ASP A 96 14.53 -18.21 29.42
CA ASP A 96 15.89 -17.82 29.73
C ASP A 96 15.92 -16.78 30.85
N GLY A 97 15.01 -15.80 30.84
CA GLY A 97 14.83 -14.80 31.89
C GLY A 97 15.81 -13.63 31.83
N GLY A 98 16.93 -13.76 31.15
CA GLY A 98 17.95 -12.72 31.00
C GLY A 98 18.81 -12.45 32.24
N PRO A 99 19.57 -11.35 32.26
CA PRO A 99 19.50 -10.19 31.37
C PRO A 99 20.03 -10.46 29.95
N PHE A 100 19.59 -9.63 29.00
CA PHE A 100 19.93 -9.76 27.59
C PHE A 100 20.81 -8.63 27.09
N GLU A 101 21.80 -8.94 26.27
CA GLU A 101 22.49 -7.96 25.42
C GLU A 101 21.67 -7.78 24.14
N VAL A 102 21.24 -6.54 23.89
CA VAL A 102 20.46 -6.14 22.72
C VAL A 102 21.32 -5.24 21.85
N PHE A 103 21.45 -5.60 20.58
CA PHE A 103 22.28 -4.91 19.64
C PHE A 103 21.56 -4.73 18.31
N ILE A 104 21.54 -3.49 17.80
CA ILE A 104 21.11 -3.13 16.45
C ILE A 104 22.14 -2.16 15.89
N ASP A 105 22.83 -2.56 14.83
CA ASP A 105 23.75 -1.73 14.07
C ASP A 105 23.04 -1.19 12.83
N SER A 106 22.37 -0.09 13.00
CA SER A 106 21.68 0.63 11.93
C SER A 106 22.17 2.07 11.81
N SER A 107 21.92 2.70 10.68
CA SER A 107 22.25 4.10 10.44
C SER A 107 21.20 4.78 9.54
N PHE A 108 21.10 6.10 9.67
CA PHE A 108 20.23 6.96 8.87
C PHE A 108 21.09 7.97 8.11
N LYS A 109 21.02 7.93 6.78
CA LYS A 109 21.74 8.86 5.92
C LYS A 109 20.82 10.03 5.58
N GLN A 110 21.16 11.22 6.03
CA GLN A 110 20.40 12.45 5.74
C GLN A 110 20.60 12.92 4.28
N ASP A 111 21.77 12.66 3.73
CA ASP A 111 22.16 12.88 2.34
C ASP A 111 21.86 11.70 1.41
N GLY A 112 21.08 10.74 1.90
CA GLY A 112 20.65 9.56 1.17
C GLY A 112 19.56 9.81 0.15
N SER A 113 18.99 8.73 -0.36
CA SER A 113 17.93 8.79 -1.37
C SER A 113 16.96 7.61 -1.24
N MET A 114 15.76 7.81 -1.76
CA MET A 114 14.81 6.75 -2.04
C MET A 114 14.97 6.32 -3.50
N THR A 115 15.21 5.03 -3.73
CA THR A 115 15.37 4.49 -5.07
C THR A 115 14.01 4.21 -5.71
N ILE A 116 13.84 4.65 -6.95
CA ILE A 116 12.68 4.37 -7.80
C ILE A 116 13.21 3.83 -9.13
N GLY A 117 12.58 2.77 -9.65
CA GLY A 117 12.79 2.27 -10.99
C GLY A 117 11.71 2.80 -11.94
N GLU A 118 12.09 3.24 -13.12
CA GLU A 118 11.15 3.64 -14.18
C GLU A 118 11.57 3.03 -15.52
N PHE A 119 10.60 2.55 -16.27
CA PHE A 119 10.79 2.07 -17.61
C PHE A 119 9.62 2.54 -18.49
N LEU A 120 9.90 3.41 -19.47
CA LEU A 120 8.92 3.96 -20.39
C LEU A 120 9.04 3.29 -21.75
N ILE A 121 7.99 2.60 -22.17
CA ILE A 121 7.88 1.97 -23.50
C ILE A 121 6.99 2.85 -24.37
N GLN A 122 7.54 3.37 -25.46
CA GLN A 122 6.83 4.26 -26.37
C GLN A 122 5.90 3.49 -27.31
N GLY A 123 4.63 3.92 -27.36
CA GLY A 123 3.64 3.48 -28.34
C GLY A 123 3.46 4.50 -29.49
N LYS A 124 2.50 4.23 -30.37
CA LYS A 124 2.17 5.10 -31.50
C LYS A 124 1.53 6.42 -31.07
N ASN A 125 0.74 6.39 -30.00
CA ASN A 125 0.13 7.59 -29.44
C ASN A 125 0.77 7.96 -28.10
N LYS A 126 0.55 9.21 -27.66
CA LYS A 126 1.13 9.76 -26.44
C LYS A 126 0.36 9.40 -25.15
N LYS A 127 -0.80 8.75 -25.27
CA LYS A 127 -1.52 8.29 -24.09
C LYS A 127 -0.73 7.18 -23.42
N GLU A 128 -0.62 7.26 -22.11
CA GLU A 128 0.15 6.30 -21.31
C GLU A 128 -0.80 5.43 -20.46
N ILE A 129 -0.42 4.16 -20.30
CA ILE A 129 -1.00 3.23 -19.34
C ILE A 129 0.02 3.04 -18.21
N LEU A 130 -0.41 3.24 -16.96
CA LEU A 130 0.44 3.04 -15.80
C LEU A 130 0.48 1.56 -15.42
N ILE A 131 1.68 1.03 -15.17
CA ILE A 131 1.87 -0.27 -14.50
C ILE A 131 2.80 -0.03 -13.32
N SER A 132 2.30 -0.19 -12.11
CA SER A 132 3.04 0.06 -10.88
C SER A 132 3.18 -1.18 -10.04
N THR A 133 4.35 -1.36 -9.44
CA THR A 133 4.61 -2.39 -8.43
C THR A 133 5.56 -1.86 -7.36
N TYR A 134 5.53 -2.45 -6.18
CA TYR A 134 6.39 -2.02 -5.08
C TYR A 134 7.38 -3.12 -4.64
N PHE A 135 8.47 -2.71 -3.96
CA PHE A 135 9.59 -3.61 -3.58
C PHE A 135 10.20 -3.28 -2.21
N CYS A 136 9.41 -2.84 -1.25
CA CYS A 136 9.89 -2.34 0.05
C CYS A 136 9.70 -3.33 1.22
N HIS A 137 9.13 -4.52 1.00
CA HIS A 137 8.89 -5.51 2.03
C HIS A 137 10.02 -6.54 2.07
N PRO A 138 10.91 -6.50 3.09
CA PRO A 138 12.08 -7.37 3.11
C PRO A 138 11.69 -8.84 3.26
N SER A 139 12.15 -9.69 2.33
CA SER A 139 11.96 -11.15 2.33
C SER A 139 10.51 -11.64 2.33
N LEU A 140 9.56 -10.82 1.91
CA LEU A 140 8.17 -11.24 1.70
C LEU A 140 7.98 -11.61 0.22
N ALA A 141 7.50 -12.84 -0.02
CA ALA A 141 7.52 -13.42 -1.35
C ALA A 141 6.28 -13.08 -2.17
N ASN A 142 5.07 -13.26 -1.63
CA ASN A 142 3.85 -12.87 -2.35
C ASN A 142 3.65 -11.36 -2.29
N ASP A 143 3.98 -10.76 -1.15
CA ASP A 143 3.87 -9.32 -0.88
C ASP A 143 5.25 -8.65 -0.68
N ASN A 144 6.06 -8.32 -1.72
CA ASN A 144 5.61 -8.28 -3.10
C ASN A 144 6.73 -8.69 -4.10
N LEU A 145 7.60 -9.64 -3.74
CA LEU A 145 8.58 -10.15 -4.69
C LEU A 145 7.89 -10.71 -5.95
N SER A 146 6.72 -11.35 -5.78
CA SER A 146 5.94 -11.91 -6.89
C SER A 146 5.50 -10.86 -7.90
N GLY A 147 4.95 -9.73 -7.43
CA GLY A 147 4.53 -8.62 -8.27
C GLY A 147 5.72 -7.92 -8.94
N PHE A 148 6.81 -7.74 -8.21
CA PHE A 148 8.06 -7.19 -8.76
C PHE A 148 8.58 -8.02 -9.93
N LEU A 149 8.68 -9.34 -9.76
CA LEU A 149 9.15 -10.25 -10.80
C LEU A 149 8.20 -10.26 -12.01
N LEU A 150 6.90 -10.40 -11.76
CA LEU A 150 5.90 -10.36 -12.84
C LEU A 150 6.02 -9.08 -13.65
N THR A 151 6.10 -7.93 -12.99
CA THR A 151 6.21 -6.62 -13.66
C THR A 151 7.50 -6.50 -14.48
N ALA A 152 8.62 -7.01 -13.98
CA ALA A 152 9.88 -7.02 -14.72
C ALA A 152 9.79 -7.89 -16.00
N PHE A 153 9.19 -9.07 -15.92
CA PHE A 153 8.95 -9.91 -17.10
C PHE A 153 7.93 -9.30 -18.05
N LEU A 154 6.86 -8.70 -17.55
CA LEU A 154 5.88 -7.98 -18.35
C LEU A 154 6.55 -6.81 -19.10
N ALA A 155 7.41 -6.05 -18.47
CA ALA A 155 8.19 -4.99 -19.08
C ALA A 155 9.08 -5.52 -20.22
N LYS A 156 9.75 -6.65 -19.99
CA LYS A 156 10.58 -7.33 -21.01
C LYS A 156 9.74 -7.75 -22.21
N GLU A 157 8.61 -8.40 -22.01
CA GLU A 157 7.72 -8.85 -23.09
C GLU A 157 7.16 -7.66 -23.87
N LEU A 158 6.73 -6.59 -23.20
CA LEU A 158 6.23 -5.38 -23.84
C LEU A 158 7.32 -4.66 -24.63
N SER A 159 8.55 -4.61 -24.14
CA SER A 159 9.67 -3.97 -24.83
C SER A 159 10.06 -4.68 -26.13
N ALA A 160 9.77 -5.98 -26.27
CA ALA A 160 10.00 -6.74 -27.48
C ALA A 160 8.90 -6.55 -28.54
N ARG A 161 7.77 -5.97 -28.18
CA ARG A 161 6.63 -5.75 -29.07
C ARG A 161 6.88 -4.57 -30.01
N LYS A 162 6.56 -4.78 -31.28
CA LYS A 162 6.55 -3.71 -32.28
C LYS A 162 5.11 -3.20 -32.43
N ASN A 163 4.96 -1.89 -32.60
CA ASN A 163 3.65 -1.28 -32.91
C ASN A 163 2.62 -1.24 -31.80
N LEU A 164 3.03 -1.12 -30.54
CA LEU A 164 2.11 -0.79 -29.45
C LEU A 164 1.33 0.50 -29.78
N ASN A 165 0.04 0.50 -29.48
CA ASN A 165 -0.80 1.69 -29.71
C ASN A 165 -0.61 2.72 -28.59
N TYR A 166 -0.57 2.27 -27.33
CA TYR A 166 -0.35 3.12 -26.15
C TYR A 166 1.10 3.04 -25.68
N SER A 167 1.55 4.08 -25.00
CA SER A 167 2.80 4.04 -24.25
C SER A 167 2.56 3.41 -22.89
N TYR A 168 3.57 2.72 -22.35
CA TYR A 168 3.47 2.06 -21.03
C TYR A 168 4.51 2.67 -20.10
N ARG A 169 4.03 3.26 -19.02
CA ARG A 169 4.84 3.77 -17.93
C ARG A 169 4.88 2.72 -16.82
N ILE A 170 6.01 2.04 -16.71
CA ILE A 170 6.22 0.96 -15.75
C ILE A 170 7.10 1.47 -14.63
N ILE A 171 6.62 1.41 -13.39
CA ILE A 171 7.33 1.94 -12.24
C ILE A 171 7.47 0.91 -11.12
N PHE A 172 8.62 0.97 -10.46
CA PHE A 172 8.99 0.17 -9.32
C PHE A 172 9.28 1.13 -8.17
N VAL A 173 8.51 1.10 -7.12
CA VAL A 173 8.54 2.11 -6.05
C VAL A 173 8.52 1.45 -4.68
N PRO A 174 9.03 2.07 -3.63
CA PRO A 174 8.61 1.75 -2.26
C PRO A 174 7.13 2.05 -2.09
N GLU A 175 6.36 1.12 -1.53
CA GLU A 175 4.91 1.29 -1.35
C GLU A 175 4.58 2.59 -0.61
N THR A 176 3.48 3.22 -0.97
CA THR A 176 2.98 4.49 -0.42
C THR A 176 3.94 5.65 -0.72
N ILE A 177 5.04 5.81 0.01
CA ILE A 177 5.93 6.97 -0.09
C ILE A 177 6.63 7.06 -1.46
N GLY A 178 6.94 5.93 -2.08
CA GLY A 178 7.51 5.88 -3.42
C GLY A 178 6.52 6.29 -4.49
N ALA A 179 5.27 5.83 -4.41
CA ALA A 179 4.18 6.25 -5.30
C ALA A 179 3.90 7.76 -5.15
N ILE A 180 3.82 8.27 -3.91
CA ILE A 180 3.66 9.71 -3.63
C ILE A 180 4.82 10.51 -4.21
N GLY A 181 6.07 10.08 -3.96
CA GLY A 181 7.26 10.74 -4.48
C GLY A 181 7.31 10.74 -6.01
N TYR A 182 6.93 9.60 -6.63
CA TYR A 182 6.85 9.50 -8.08
C TYR A 182 5.81 10.45 -8.67
N CYS A 183 4.60 10.49 -8.07
CA CYS A 183 3.55 11.43 -8.47
C CYS A 183 3.98 12.89 -8.34
N ALA A 184 4.69 13.24 -7.26
CA ALA A 184 5.17 14.61 -7.07
C ALA A 184 6.24 15.01 -8.08
N MET A 185 7.15 14.10 -8.44
CA MET A 185 8.21 14.37 -9.42
C MET A 185 7.69 14.41 -10.87
N ASN A 186 6.61 13.68 -11.16
CA ASN A 186 6.07 13.50 -12.51
C ASN A 186 4.62 13.99 -12.64
N GLU A 187 4.22 14.99 -11.85
CA GLU A 187 2.83 15.42 -11.67
C GLU A 187 2.09 15.65 -13.00
N LYS A 188 2.73 16.36 -13.94
CA LYS A 188 2.13 16.66 -15.27
C LYS A 188 1.85 15.39 -16.07
N ALA A 189 2.78 14.44 -16.09
CA ALA A 189 2.60 13.17 -16.81
C ALA A 189 1.51 12.33 -16.14
N MET A 190 1.58 12.19 -14.81
CA MET A 190 0.61 11.41 -14.03
C MET A 190 -0.82 11.92 -14.18
N ARG A 191 -1.03 13.25 -14.23
CA ARG A 191 -2.37 13.84 -14.47
C ARG A 191 -2.95 13.57 -15.85
N SER A 192 -2.13 13.15 -16.83
CA SER A 192 -2.59 12.81 -18.19
C SER A 192 -2.88 11.33 -18.39
N ILE A 193 -2.62 10.50 -17.40
CA ILE A 193 -2.89 9.07 -17.43
C ILE A 193 -4.34 8.82 -17.00
N ASP A 194 -5.05 8.02 -17.78
CA ASP A 194 -6.45 7.68 -17.51
C ASP A 194 -6.57 6.34 -16.75
N THR A 195 -5.76 5.36 -17.12
CA THR A 195 -5.86 4.01 -16.57
C THR A 195 -4.51 3.41 -16.19
N GLY A 196 -4.56 2.44 -15.29
CA GLY A 196 -3.37 1.71 -14.88
C GLY A 196 -3.67 0.42 -14.11
N LEU A 197 -2.58 -0.25 -13.76
CA LEU A 197 -2.58 -1.48 -12.99
C LEU A 197 -1.58 -1.36 -11.84
N VAL A 198 -1.98 -1.76 -10.63
CA VAL A 198 -1.03 -2.09 -9.56
C VAL A 198 -0.85 -3.60 -9.54
N VAL A 199 0.40 -4.04 -9.60
CA VAL A 199 0.77 -5.46 -9.65
C VAL A 199 1.31 -5.87 -8.29
N THR A 200 0.54 -6.67 -7.58
CA THR A 200 0.88 -7.15 -6.24
C THR A 200 0.24 -8.49 -5.93
N CYS A 201 0.86 -9.29 -5.06
CA CYS A 201 0.31 -10.54 -4.55
C CYS A 201 -0.15 -11.48 -5.69
N VAL A 202 0.75 -11.87 -6.59
CA VAL A 202 0.42 -12.64 -7.81
C VAL A 202 0.98 -14.05 -7.83
N GLY A 203 1.68 -14.48 -6.76
CA GLY A 203 2.43 -15.74 -6.72
C GLY A 203 1.88 -16.82 -5.78
N GLY A 204 0.86 -16.53 -5.00
CA GLY A 204 0.25 -17.46 -4.06
C GLY A 204 -0.56 -18.58 -4.73
N PRO A 205 -0.89 -19.69 -4.02
CA PRO A 205 -1.64 -20.83 -4.55
C PRO A 205 -3.14 -20.60 -4.64
N GLY A 206 -3.67 -19.57 -3.99
CA GLY A 206 -5.10 -19.36 -3.78
C GLY A 206 -5.86 -18.87 -5.00
N LYS A 207 -7.04 -18.34 -4.76
CA LYS A 207 -7.94 -17.87 -5.80
C LYS A 207 -7.45 -16.56 -6.41
N TYR A 208 -7.78 -16.36 -7.66
CA TYR A 208 -7.67 -15.04 -8.26
C TYR A 208 -8.68 -14.07 -7.66
N GLY A 209 -8.23 -12.86 -7.47
CA GLY A 209 -9.04 -11.73 -7.09
C GLY A 209 -8.80 -10.54 -8.01
N TYR A 210 -9.77 -9.69 -8.11
CA TYR A 210 -9.64 -8.46 -8.85
C TYR A 210 -10.26 -7.32 -8.05
N LYS A 211 -9.48 -6.28 -7.80
CA LYS A 211 -9.93 -5.06 -7.15
C LYS A 211 -10.25 -4.03 -8.21
N GLN A 212 -11.48 -3.52 -8.18
CA GLN A 212 -11.99 -2.54 -9.14
C GLN A 212 -11.26 -1.20 -9.03
N SER A 213 -11.19 -0.47 -10.14
CA SER A 213 -10.82 0.95 -10.11
C SER A 213 -11.87 1.78 -9.35
N PHE A 214 -11.50 3.00 -8.96
CA PHE A 214 -12.40 3.87 -8.18
C PHE A 214 -13.70 4.22 -8.92
N ASP A 215 -13.67 4.32 -10.23
CA ASP A 215 -14.86 4.35 -11.05
C ASP A 215 -15.19 2.93 -11.54
N LYS A 216 -16.21 2.33 -10.94
CA LYS A 216 -16.65 0.96 -11.27
C LYS A 216 -17.11 0.78 -12.73
N ASN A 217 -17.50 1.87 -13.41
CA ASN A 217 -17.95 1.85 -14.80
C ASN A 217 -16.78 2.08 -15.80
N HIS A 218 -15.56 2.26 -15.31
CA HIS A 218 -14.40 2.43 -16.19
C HIS A 218 -14.09 1.15 -16.95
N TYR A 219 -13.76 1.27 -18.23
CA TYR A 219 -13.52 0.16 -19.16
C TYR A 219 -12.45 -0.83 -18.70
N VAL A 220 -11.49 -0.41 -17.87
CA VAL A 220 -10.46 -1.33 -17.32
C VAL A 220 -11.09 -2.48 -16.56
N ASN A 221 -12.22 -2.23 -15.86
CA ASN A 221 -12.94 -3.25 -15.12
C ASN A 221 -13.57 -4.28 -16.05
N ASP A 222 -14.18 -3.85 -17.14
CA ASP A 222 -14.79 -4.73 -18.15
C ASP A 222 -13.72 -5.58 -18.83
N LEU A 223 -12.59 -4.97 -19.25
CA LEU A 223 -11.50 -5.69 -19.88
C LEU A 223 -10.89 -6.78 -18.97
N ILE A 224 -10.76 -6.51 -17.68
CA ILE A 224 -10.30 -7.52 -16.71
C ILE A 224 -11.31 -8.67 -16.62
N GLN A 225 -12.60 -8.37 -16.50
CA GLN A 225 -13.64 -9.40 -16.42
C GLN A 225 -13.72 -10.22 -17.71
N ASP A 226 -13.53 -9.59 -18.87
CA ASP A 226 -13.47 -10.30 -20.15
C ASP A 226 -12.31 -11.27 -20.21
N VAL A 227 -11.10 -10.88 -19.78
CA VAL A 227 -9.97 -11.80 -19.72
C VAL A 227 -10.27 -12.99 -18.81
N PHE A 228 -10.82 -12.79 -17.62
CA PHE A 228 -11.19 -13.90 -16.73
C PHE A 228 -12.23 -14.84 -17.34
N ARG A 229 -13.22 -14.26 -18.05
CA ARG A 229 -14.29 -15.03 -18.72
C ARG A 229 -13.72 -15.88 -19.86
N GLU A 230 -12.89 -15.30 -20.70
CA GLU A 230 -12.25 -15.98 -21.85
C GLU A 230 -11.33 -17.11 -21.40
N GLU A 231 -10.62 -16.92 -20.28
CA GLU A 231 -9.74 -17.94 -19.70
C GLU A 231 -10.49 -18.97 -18.84
N GLY A 232 -11.80 -18.83 -18.64
CA GLY A 232 -12.59 -19.71 -17.77
C GLY A 232 -12.14 -19.69 -16.30
N ILE A 233 -11.50 -18.59 -15.85
CA ILE A 233 -10.96 -18.47 -14.50
C ILE A 233 -12.02 -17.95 -13.55
N LYS A 234 -12.23 -18.63 -12.44
CA LYS A 234 -13.07 -18.16 -11.33
C LYS A 234 -12.26 -17.16 -10.49
N TYR A 235 -12.87 -16.04 -10.17
CA TYR A 235 -12.25 -14.96 -9.41
C TYR A 235 -13.22 -14.35 -8.38
N ILE A 236 -12.66 -13.59 -7.46
CA ILE A 236 -13.41 -12.78 -6.49
C ILE A 236 -13.29 -11.32 -6.93
N THR A 237 -14.42 -10.61 -7.01
CA THR A 237 -14.43 -9.17 -7.26
C THR A 237 -14.42 -8.43 -5.93
N TYR A 238 -13.44 -7.52 -5.77
CA TYR A 238 -13.35 -6.60 -4.64
C TYR A 238 -13.70 -5.19 -5.11
N PRO A 239 -14.56 -4.46 -4.41
CA PRO A 239 -14.78 -3.06 -4.72
C PRO A 239 -13.50 -2.25 -4.51
N PHE A 240 -13.44 -1.08 -5.12
CA PHE A 240 -12.42 -0.11 -4.74
C PHE A 240 -12.59 0.22 -3.25
N ASP A 241 -11.50 0.18 -2.52
CA ASP A 241 -11.43 0.64 -1.15
C ASP A 241 -10.19 1.52 -0.96
N ILE A 242 -10.24 2.38 0.03
CA ILE A 242 -9.17 3.31 0.38
C ILE A 242 -8.08 2.66 1.23
N HIS A 243 -8.25 1.41 1.64
CA HIS A 243 -7.29 0.58 2.37
C HIS A 243 -6.60 -0.38 1.42
N GLY A 244 -6.05 0.12 0.36
CA GLY A 244 -5.38 -0.71 -0.59
C GLY A 244 -3.87 -0.52 -0.52
N SER A 245 -3.24 -0.90 -1.61
CA SER A 245 -1.87 -0.59 -1.92
C SER A 245 -1.77 0.79 -2.62
N ASP A 246 -0.90 0.93 -3.61
CA ASP A 246 -0.63 2.21 -4.26
C ASP A 246 -1.76 2.73 -5.16
N GLU A 247 -2.75 1.91 -5.50
CA GLU A 247 -3.90 2.36 -6.30
C GLU A 247 -4.61 3.56 -5.70
N ARG A 248 -4.66 3.68 -4.36
CA ARG A 248 -5.26 4.82 -3.66
C ARG A 248 -4.48 6.12 -3.87
N GLN A 249 -3.17 6.04 -4.10
CA GLN A 249 -2.33 7.21 -4.40
C GLN A 249 -2.65 7.76 -5.78
N TYR A 250 -2.70 6.87 -6.77
CA TYR A 250 -2.98 7.21 -8.17
C TYR A 250 -4.44 7.63 -8.39
N SER A 251 -5.37 7.03 -7.66
CA SER A 251 -6.80 7.34 -7.72
C SER A 251 -7.22 8.57 -6.90
N SER A 252 -6.30 9.19 -6.16
CA SER A 252 -6.56 10.39 -5.36
C SER A 252 -7.16 11.52 -6.18
N GLN A 253 -7.80 12.49 -5.52
CA GLN A 253 -8.51 13.59 -6.19
C GLN A 253 -7.63 14.37 -7.18
N GLY A 254 -6.33 14.49 -6.87
CA GLY A 254 -5.40 15.24 -7.70
C GLY A 254 -5.01 14.54 -9.00
N PHE A 255 -5.16 13.21 -9.09
CA PHE A 255 -4.74 12.41 -10.24
C PHE A 255 -5.90 11.70 -10.94
N ARG A 256 -6.81 11.07 -10.20
CA ARG A 256 -7.99 10.37 -10.74
C ARG A 256 -7.67 9.31 -11.80
N ILE A 257 -6.54 8.62 -11.64
CA ILE A 257 -6.19 7.49 -12.51
C ILE A 257 -7.02 6.27 -12.10
N ASN A 258 -7.71 5.66 -13.05
CA ASN A 258 -8.50 4.44 -12.83
C ASN A 258 -7.58 3.22 -12.78
N VAL A 259 -7.07 2.93 -11.60
CA VAL A 259 -6.13 1.84 -11.37
C VAL A 259 -6.87 0.64 -10.79
N ALA A 260 -6.67 -0.53 -11.41
CA ALA A 260 -7.19 -1.81 -10.95
C ALA A 260 -6.05 -2.75 -10.56
N THR A 261 -6.37 -3.80 -9.79
CA THR A 261 -5.39 -4.80 -9.36
C THR A 261 -5.92 -6.20 -9.61
N ILE A 262 -5.13 -7.06 -10.26
CA ILE A 262 -5.36 -8.50 -10.31
C ILE A 262 -4.37 -9.15 -9.34
N CYS A 263 -4.86 -10.00 -8.44
CA CYS A 263 -4.02 -10.68 -7.45
C CYS A 263 -4.38 -12.17 -7.31
N ARG A 264 -3.51 -12.91 -6.65
CA ARG A 264 -3.78 -14.25 -6.10
C ARG A 264 -3.42 -14.22 -4.63
N ASP A 265 -4.38 -14.62 -3.77
CA ASP A 265 -4.23 -14.38 -2.33
C ASP A 265 -4.06 -12.89 -2.03
N LYS A 266 -5.17 -12.18 -2.08
CA LYS A 266 -5.20 -10.72 -1.85
C LYS A 266 -4.57 -10.38 -0.49
N TYR A 267 -3.80 -9.31 -0.45
CA TYR A 267 -3.26 -8.74 0.79
C TYR A 267 -4.37 -8.61 1.86
N TYR A 268 -4.03 -8.74 3.12
CA TYR A 268 -4.88 -8.87 4.31
C TYR A 268 -5.70 -10.18 4.40
N GLU A 269 -5.87 -10.96 3.34
CA GLU A 269 -6.79 -12.09 3.34
C GLU A 269 -6.10 -13.46 3.39
N TYR A 270 -4.82 -13.56 3.02
CA TYR A 270 -4.10 -14.83 3.18
C TYR A 270 -3.35 -14.89 4.52
N PRO A 271 -3.24 -16.10 5.13
CA PRO A 271 -2.79 -16.23 6.51
C PRO A 271 -1.34 -15.81 6.75
N PHE A 272 -0.50 -15.83 5.71
CA PHE A 272 0.92 -15.53 5.80
C PHE A 272 1.25 -14.05 5.57
N TYR A 273 0.24 -13.24 5.27
CA TYR A 273 0.41 -11.82 5.01
C TYR A 273 1.21 -11.12 6.12
N HIS A 274 2.20 -10.34 5.72
CA HIS A 274 3.11 -9.61 6.62
C HIS A 274 3.78 -10.51 7.69
N THR A 275 4.18 -11.72 7.30
CA THR A 275 4.96 -12.62 8.14
C THR A 275 6.08 -13.33 7.37
N SER A 276 7.06 -13.89 8.10
CA SER A 276 8.14 -14.70 7.53
C SER A 276 7.69 -15.97 6.79
N LEU A 277 6.41 -16.35 6.92
CA LEU A 277 5.83 -17.50 6.23
C LEU A 277 5.30 -17.16 4.84
N ASP A 278 5.28 -15.87 4.49
CA ASP A 278 5.17 -15.41 3.10
C ASP A 278 6.53 -15.58 2.40
N ASN A 279 6.87 -16.80 2.08
CA ASN A 279 8.18 -17.23 1.60
C ASN A 279 8.07 -18.05 0.29
N LEU A 280 9.19 -18.64 -0.16
CA LEU A 280 9.25 -19.44 -1.38
C LEU A 280 8.59 -20.84 -1.26
N ASP A 281 8.19 -21.25 -0.05
CA ASP A 281 7.34 -22.44 0.11
C ASP A 281 5.89 -22.12 -0.25
N PHE A 282 5.44 -20.90 0.01
CA PHE A 282 4.12 -20.40 -0.32
C PHE A 282 4.02 -19.96 -1.78
N VAL A 283 4.96 -19.14 -2.25
CA VAL A 283 5.00 -18.63 -3.63
C VAL A 283 5.67 -19.62 -4.57
N LYS A 284 5.07 -19.85 -5.74
CA LYS A 284 5.60 -20.76 -6.77
C LYS A 284 5.72 -20.05 -8.13
N ALA A 285 6.80 -20.34 -8.84
CA ALA A 285 7.06 -19.80 -10.17
C ALA A 285 5.90 -20.09 -11.15
N GLU A 286 5.27 -21.26 -11.05
CA GLU A 286 4.11 -21.62 -11.87
C GLU A 286 2.93 -20.65 -11.69
N HIS A 287 2.69 -20.20 -10.46
CA HIS A 287 1.61 -19.26 -10.17
C HIS A 287 1.93 -17.87 -10.74
N ILE A 288 3.18 -17.42 -10.61
CA ILE A 288 3.63 -16.13 -11.18
C ILE A 288 3.50 -16.18 -12.71
N ASN A 289 3.91 -17.28 -13.36
CA ASN A 289 3.80 -17.44 -14.81
C ASN A 289 2.33 -17.40 -15.28
N LYS A 290 1.43 -18.11 -14.61
CA LYS A 290 -0.01 -18.06 -14.93
C LYS A 290 -0.58 -16.64 -14.76
N SER A 291 -0.13 -15.90 -13.75
CA SER A 291 -0.53 -14.53 -13.56
C SER A 291 0.08 -13.62 -14.65
N LEU A 292 1.33 -13.85 -15.08
CA LEU A 292 1.95 -13.12 -16.18
C LEU A 292 1.16 -13.30 -17.48
N ASP A 293 0.78 -14.53 -17.82
CA ASP A 293 -0.03 -14.81 -19.02
C ASP A 293 -1.35 -14.03 -18.98
N LEU A 294 -1.99 -13.95 -17.80
CA LEU A 294 -3.22 -13.20 -17.60
C LEU A 294 -3.00 -11.68 -17.81
N TYR A 295 -1.92 -11.14 -17.26
CA TYR A 295 -1.56 -9.73 -17.44
C TYR A 295 -1.20 -9.40 -18.89
N LEU A 296 -0.52 -10.30 -19.61
CA LEU A 296 -0.22 -10.13 -21.03
C LEU A 296 -1.49 -10.04 -21.87
N LYS A 297 -2.47 -10.90 -21.62
CA LYS A 297 -3.80 -10.86 -22.28
C LYS A 297 -4.55 -9.58 -21.97
N LEU A 298 -4.50 -9.13 -20.72
CA LEU A 298 -5.10 -7.86 -20.34
C LEU A 298 -4.45 -6.68 -21.05
N VAL A 299 -3.12 -6.66 -21.13
CA VAL A 299 -2.38 -5.61 -21.86
C VAL A 299 -2.74 -5.62 -23.34
N ASP A 300 -2.91 -6.79 -23.98
CA ASP A 300 -3.35 -6.89 -25.38
C ASP A 300 -4.72 -6.24 -25.58
N LYS A 301 -5.66 -6.46 -24.66
CA LYS A 301 -6.97 -5.82 -24.70
C LYS A 301 -6.89 -4.31 -24.45
N LEU A 302 -6.09 -3.88 -23.47
CA LEU A 302 -5.87 -2.46 -23.21
C LEU A 302 -5.25 -1.75 -24.39
N ASP A 303 -4.24 -2.34 -25.04
CA ASP A 303 -3.53 -1.74 -26.16
C ASP A 303 -4.41 -1.62 -27.43
N THR A 304 -5.40 -2.48 -27.57
CA THR A 304 -6.34 -2.47 -28.71
C THR A 304 -7.65 -1.73 -28.42
N TYR A 305 -7.89 -1.32 -27.18
CA TYR A 305 -9.11 -0.63 -26.80
C TYR A 305 -9.21 0.76 -27.44
N GLN A 306 -10.30 1.01 -28.18
CA GLN A 306 -10.56 2.27 -28.90
C GLN A 306 -11.85 2.97 -28.42
N GLY A 307 -12.45 2.49 -27.34
CA GLY A 307 -13.63 3.12 -26.79
C GLY A 307 -13.34 4.50 -26.22
N THR A 308 -14.35 5.34 -26.20
CA THR A 308 -14.35 6.59 -25.45
C THR A 308 -14.94 6.31 -24.06
N TYR A 309 -14.25 6.74 -23.02
CA TYR A 309 -14.74 6.71 -21.68
C TYR A 309 -15.14 8.13 -21.26
N GLU A 310 -16.41 8.28 -20.92
CA GLU A 310 -16.93 9.49 -20.27
C GLU A 310 -16.97 9.21 -18.76
N PRO A 311 -16.22 9.95 -17.91
CA PRO A 311 -16.25 9.75 -16.47
C PRO A 311 -17.69 9.78 -15.96
N SER A 312 -18.12 8.72 -15.29
CA SER A 312 -19.45 8.62 -14.68
C SER A 312 -19.60 9.50 -13.42
N LEU A 313 -18.73 10.47 -13.25
CA LEU A 313 -18.73 11.48 -12.18
C LEU A 313 -19.92 12.46 -12.23
N ASN A 314 -20.90 12.24 -13.09
CA ASN A 314 -22.24 12.74 -12.89
C ASN A 314 -22.89 11.98 -11.74
N PHE A 315 -22.39 12.23 -10.51
CA PHE A 315 -23.20 12.00 -9.32
C PHE A 315 -24.45 12.82 -9.53
N SER A 316 -25.53 12.13 -9.94
CA SER A 316 -26.82 12.79 -10.13
C SER A 316 -27.06 13.67 -8.92
N GLU A 317 -27.25 14.96 -9.17
CA GLU A 317 -27.90 15.89 -8.25
C GLU A 317 -29.37 15.41 -8.04
N GLU A 318 -29.55 14.18 -7.59
CA GLU A 318 -30.78 13.77 -7.00
C GLU A 318 -30.91 14.61 -5.73
N ASN A 319 -31.87 15.51 -5.76
CA ASN A 319 -32.33 16.40 -4.69
C ASN A 319 -32.37 15.68 -3.33
N PHE A 320 -31.20 15.51 -2.68
CA PHE A 320 -31.13 14.98 -1.33
C PHE A 320 -31.40 16.13 -0.37
N GLY A 321 -32.65 16.17 0.04
CA GLY A 321 -33.21 17.12 1.00
C GLY A 321 -32.32 17.33 2.20
N SER A 322 -31.82 18.45 2.26
CA SER A 322 -31.61 19.51 3.22
C SER A 322 -30.42 20.35 2.78
N SER A 323 -30.70 21.60 2.44
CA SER A 323 -29.73 22.69 2.23
C SER A 323 -28.79 22.97 3.42
N LEU A 324 -28.72 22.09 4.39
CA LEU A 324 -28.01 22.23 5.66
C LEU A 324 -26.87 21.22 5.83
N SER A 325 -26.58 20.35 4.86
CA SER A 325 -25.47 19.41 4.99
C SER A 325 -24.19 20.04 4.46
N PRO A 326 -23.11 20.14 5.26
CA PRO A 326 -21.91 20.82 4.85
C PRO A 326 -21.26 20.11 3.64
N ILE A 327 -20.61 20.90 2.80
CA ILE A 327 -19.73 20.46 1.72
C ILE A 327 -18.31 20.77 2.15
N TYR A 328 -17.43 19.80 2.02
CA TYR A 328 -16.02 19.97 2.32
C TYR A 328 -15.14 19.71 1.11
N LYS A 329 -14.01 20.38 1.07
CA LYS A 329 -12.94 20.16 0.10
C LYS A 329 -11.69 19.72 0.83
N ASN A 330 -11.07 18.64 0.39
CA ASN A 330 -9.74 18.24 0.86
C ASN A 330 -8.71 19.22 0.31
N ILE A 331 -7.93 19.85 1.19
CA ILE A 331 -6.88 20.81 0.80
C ILE A 331 -5.57 20.12 0.38
N PHE A 332 -5.45 18.81 0.59
CA PHE A 332 -4.35 17.96 0.14
C PHE A 332 -4.84 16.94 -0.89
N PRO A 333 -5.26 17.36 -2.10
CA PRO A 333 -5.90 16.47 -3.07
C PRO A 333 -4.94 15.46 -3.72
N ASN A 334 -3.64 15.69 -3.63
CA ASN A 334 -2.62 14.89 -4.29
C ASN A 334 -2.14 13.77 -3.38
N CYS A 335 -2.45 12.52 -3.74
CA CYS A 335 -2.17 11.33 -2.94
C CYS A 335 -2.84 11.35 -1.56
N GLU A 336 -2.40 10.51 -0.63
CA GLU A 336 -2.96 10.51 0.71
C GLU A 336 -2.31 11.56 1.62
N VAL A 337 -3.06 12.00 2.61
CA VAL A 337 -2.58 12.89 3.68
C VAL A 337 -1.71 12.10 4.66
N MET A 338 -0.62 12.68 5.12
CA MET A 338 0.25 12.08 6.15
C MET A 338 -0.43 12.17 7.53
N LEU A 339 -1.35 11.25 7.82
CA LEU A 339 -2.20 11.28 9.01
C LEU A 339 -1.41 11.36 10.33
N SER A 340 -0.23 10.72 10.39
CA SER A 340 0.65 10.77 11.57
C SER A 340 1.17 12.18 11.87
N LYS A 341 1.47 12.98 10.84
CA LYS A 341 1.87 14.40 10.96
C LYS A 341 0.78 15.25 11.62
N HIS A 342 -0.47 14.88 11.39
CA HIS A 342 -1.65 15.59 11.89
C HIS A 342 -2.22 14.97 13.18
N GLY A 343 -1.55 13.95 13.75
CA GLY A 343 -2.00 13.26 14.96
C GLY A 343 -3.31 12.50 14.77
N LEU A 344 -3.49 11.89 13.59
CA LEU A 344 -4.68 11.15 13.18
C LEU A 344 -4.42 9.65 12.95
N TYR A 345 -3.20 9.19 13.13
CA TYR A 345 -2.80 7.79 12.89
C TYR A 345 -2.18 7.17 14.15
N PRO A 346 -2.44 5.88 14.43
CA PRO A 346 -1.73 5.18 15.49
C PRO A 346 -0.22 5.13 15.23
N ASP A 347 0.54 5.10 16.29
CA ASP A 347 2.00 5.32 16.31
C ASP A 347 2.88 4.28 15.59
N THR A 348 2.35 3.16 15.09
CA THR A 348 3.14 2.10 14.42
C THR A 348 2.48 1.58 13.16
N GLY A 349 3.21 1.60 12.05
CA GLY A 349 2.80 1.00 10.78
C GLY A 349 3.14 -0.51 10.69
N GLY A 350 2.61 -1.18 9.66
CA GLY A 350 2.94 -2.57 9.33
C GLY A 350 1.96 -3.62 9.83
N GLY A 351 0.84 -3.25 10.38
CA GLY A 351 -0.21 -4.20 10.76
C GLY A 351 -1.33 -3.53 11.50
N MET A 352 -2.39 -3.21 10.80
CA MET A 352 -3.69 -3.09 11.48
C MET A 352 -4.15 -4.53 11.73
N LEU A 353 -4.26 -4.89 13.01
CA LEU A 353 -4.94 -6.12 13.39
C LEU A 353 -6.45 -5.89 13.24
N PRO A 354 -7.21 -6.79 12.63
CA PRO A 354 -8.67 -6.71 12.60
C PRO A 354 -9.23 -6.60 14.02
N GLY A 355 -10.15 -5.67 14.25
CA GLY A 355 -10.95 -5.62 15.47
C GLY A 355 -10.61 -4.55 16.51
N GLN A 356 -9.85 -3.51 16.18
CA GLN A 356 -9.69 -2.35 17.08
C GLN A 356 -10.65 -1.21 16.71
N ASN A 357 -11.30 -0.58 17.69
CA ASN A 357 -12.25 0.55 17.51
C ASN A 357 -11.67 1.77 16.77
N THR A 358 -10.35 1.87 16.64
CA THR A 358 -9.63 2.86 15.83
C THR A 358 -9.77 2.64 14.33
N GLU A 359 -10.17 1.45 13.91
CA GLU A 359 -10.35 1.08 12.50
C GLU A 359 -11.52 1.84 11.86
N GLU A 360 -12.66 1.94 12.56
CA GLU A 360 -13.86 2.62 12.05
C GLU A 360 -13.63 4.13 11.88
N GLU A 361 -13.00 4.78 12.84
CA GLU A 361 -12.66 6.21 12.74
C GLU A 361 -11.69 6.47 11.59
N LEU A 362 -10.65 5.64 11.44
CA LEU A 362 -9.68 5.76 10.36
C LEU A 362 -10.32 5.56 8.99
N ASN A 363 -11.24 4.60 8.87
CA ASN A 363 -12.00 4.38 7.64
C ASN A 363 -12.81 5.61 7.23
N ILE A 364 -13.46 6.28 8.18
CA ILE A 364 -14.21 7.51 7.92
C ILE A 364 -13.26 8.63 7.51
N ILE A 365 -12.11 8.80 8.20
CA ILE A 365 -11.11 9.81 7.86
C ILE A 365 -10.64 9.64 6.41
N LEU A 366 -10.16 8.44 6.04
CA LEU A 366 -9.65 8.15 4.71
C LEU A 366 -10.73 8.33 3.65
N SER A 367 -11.96 7.88 3.93
CA SER A 367 -13.11 8.07 3.03
C SER A 367 -13.41 9.54 2.80
N LEU A 368 -13.45 10.36 3.84
CA LEU A 368 -13.67 11.80 3.70
C LEU A 368 -12.57 12.47 2.89
N LEU A 369 -11.30 12.11 3.12
CA LEU A 369 -10.18 12.64 2.36
C LEU A 369 -10.25 12.27 0.87
N PHE A 370 -10.83 11.12 0.54
CA PHE A 370 -11.02 10.68 -0.85
C PHE A 370 -12.24 11.33 -1.52
N TYR A 371 -13.38 11.48 -0.79
CA TYR A 371 -14.65 11.89 -1.35
C TYR A 371 -15.00 13.36 -1.20
N CYS A 372 -14.38 14.11 -0.27
CA CYS A 372 -14.61 15.56 -0.08
C CYS A 372 -13.92 16.37 -1.17
N ASP A 373 -14.57 16.52 -2.30
CA ASP A 373 -14.06 17.18 -3.52
C ASP A 373 -14.53 18.65 -3.68
N GLY A 374 -15.25 19.17 -2.69
CA GLY A 374 -15.84 20.51 -2.73
C GLY A 374 -17.19 20.58 -3.45
N LYS A 375 -17.76 19.45 -3.86
CA LYS A 375 -19.05 19.38 -4.57
C LYS A 375 -20.06 18.51 -3.84
N ARG A 376 -19.61 17.43 -3.22
CA ARG A 376 -20.46 16.44 -2.55
C ARG A 376 -20.77 16.84 -1.13
N THR A 377 -22.05 16.72 -0.74
CA THR A 377 -22.46 16.91 0.65
C THR A 377 -22.02 15.74 1.53
N ILE A 378 -21.77 16.01 2.80
CA ILE A 378 -21.50 14.96 3.81
C ILE A 378 -22.63 13.92 3.87
N ALA A 379 -23.88 14.33 3.66
CA ALA A 379 -25.02 13.42 3.62
C ALA A 379 -24.95 12.43 2.44
N SER A 380 -24.55 12.90 1.26
CA SER A 380 -24.35 12.05 0.08
C SER A 380 -23.23 11.04 0.31
N ILE A 381 -22.09 11.48 0.87
CA ILE A 381 -20.96 10.61 1.20
C ILE A 381 -21.36 9.55 2.25
N SER A 382 -22.07 9.96 3.31
CA SER A 382 -22.61 9.06 4.34
C SER A 382 -23.49 7.95 3.75
N LYS A 383 -24.36 8.29 2.82
CA LYS A 383 -25.26 7.32 2.16
C LYS A 383 -24.49 6.34 1.29
N GLU A 384 -23.56 6.84 0.48
CA GLU A 384 -22.74 5.98 -0.41
C GLU A 384 -21.88 4.98 0.36
N LEU A 385 -21.30 5.43 1.47
CA LEU A 385 -20.46 4.60 2.31
C LEU A 385 -21.24 3.70 3.29
N ALA A 386 -22.56 3.89 3.37
CA ALA A 386 -23.41 3.24 4.38
C ALA A 386 -22.94 3.50 5.83
N ILE A 387 -22.36 4.69 6.10
CA ILE A 387 -21.85 5.10 7.41
C ILE A 387 -22.85 6.09 8.04
N PRO A 388 -23.14 6.00 9.35
CA PRO A 388 -24.06 6.92 10.02
C PRO A 388 -23.67 8.39 9.84
N LEU A 389 -24.62 9.24 9.42
CA LEU A 389 -24.36 10.65 9.11
C LEU A 389 -23.72 11.43 10.28
N ASN A 390 -24.11 11.12 11.50
CA ASN A 390 -23.56 11.80 12.68
C ASN A 390 -22.07 11.48 12.88
N ALA A 391 -21.64 10.24 12.60
CA ALA A 391 -20.21 9.85 12.63
C ALA A 391 -19.42 10.61 11.56
N VAL A 392 -19.93 10.64 10.31
CA VAL A 392 -19.28 11.35 9.20
C VAL A 392 -19.19 12.85 9.48
N LYS A 393 -20.26 13.49 10.02
CA LYS A 393 -20.26 14.90 10.43
C LYS A 393 -19.23 15.19 11.54
N ALA A 394 -19.15 14.34 12.55
CA ALA A 394 -18.20 14.51 13.65
C ALA A 394 -16.75 14.50 13.16
N ILE A 395 -16.41 13.53 12.29
CA ILE A 395 -15.08 13.42 11.70
C ILE A 395 -14.81 14.56 10.72
N GLY A 396 -15.78 14.97 9.88
CA GLY A 396 -15.64 16.12 8.98
C GLY A 396 -15.28 17.38 9.76
N SER A 397 -15.99 17.67 10.86
CA SER A 397 -15.70 18.81 11.73
C SER A 397 -14.33 18.68 12.44
N LYS A 398 -13.89 17.47 12.80
CA LYS A 398 -12.56 17.21 13.34
C LYS A 398 -11.46 17.54 12.33
N LEU A 399 -11.63 17.12 11.08
CA LEU A 399 -10.68 17.37 9.99
C LEU A 399 -10.65 18.87 9.60
N GLU A 400 -11.81 19.55 9.60
CA GLU A 400 -11.91 20.99 9.39
C GLU A 400 -11.11 21.77 10.46
N LYS A 401 -11.32 21.46 11.74
CA LYS A 401 -10.55 22.07 12.85
C LYS A 401 -9.04 21.84 12.77
N LYS A 402 -8.62 20.75 12.15
CA LYS A 402 -7.21 20.43 11.90
C LYS A 402 -6.66 21.08 10.62
N GLY A 403 -7.47 21.83 9.87
CA GLY A 403 -7.07 22.47 8.62
C GLY A 403 -6.75 21.46 7.51
N ILE A 404 -7.42 20.31 7.48
CA ILE A 404 -7.26 19.26 6.45
C ILE A 404 -8.41 19.31 5.46
N LEU A 405 -9.61 19.59 5.95
CA LEU A 405 -10.77 19.91 5.12
C LEU A 405 -11.13 21.39 5.25
N GLU A 406 -11.55 21.96 4.16
CA GLU A 406 -12.10 23.32 4.09
C GLU A 406 -13.59 23.24 3.76
N ARG A 407 -14.40 23.95 4.52
CA ARG A 407 -15.84 24.05 4.24
C ARG A 407 -16.06 24.98 3.05
N THR A 408 -16.77 24.49 2.05
CA THR A 408 -17.18 25.31 0.91
C THR A 408 -18.59 25.87 1.18
N GLU A 409 -18.85 27.11 0.74
CA GLU A 409 -20.19 27.67 0.74
C GLU A 409 -21.06 26.89 -0.27
N SER A 410 -22.30 26.61 0.11
CA SER A 410 -23.27 26.02 -0.82
C SER A 410 -23.51 27.02 -1.96
N VAL A 411 -23.18 26.59 -3.18
CA VAL A 411 -23.54 27.38 -4.39
C VAL A 411 -25.04 27.35 -4.63
#